data_4c8cc2cac80dfd7a4da9e9e43241fd77
#
_entry.id   4c8cc2cac80dfd7a4da9e9e43241fd77
#
_cell.length_a   1.000
_cell.length_b   1.000
_cell.length_c   1.000
_cell.angle_alpha   90.00
_cell.angle_beta   90.00
_cell.angle_gamma   90.00
#
_symmetry.space_group_name_H-M   'P 1'
#
loop_
_entity.id
_entity.type
_entity.pdbx_description
1 polymer ?
#
loop_
_entity_poly.entity_id
_entity_poly.type
_entity_poly.pdbx_seq_one_letter_code
_entity_poly.pdbx_strand_id
1 'polypeptide(L)'
;MAKLNIADIRQEYTKGGLRESELPGDPLSLFSRWLQEAIDAEVDEPTAVIVGTVSPEGRPSTRTVLLKGLHDGKFIFYTNYESRKGRQLAQNPSISLSFVWHTLERQIHIEGIATKVSPEESDEYFRKRPYKSRIGARISPQSQPIASRM
;
A
#
# COMPACT_ATOMS: atom_id res chain seq x y z
N MET A 1 -2.49 -31.40 -19.70
CA MET A 1 -2.23 -29.95 -19.46
C MET A 1 -0.86 -29.60 -20.05
N ALA A 2 -0.80 -28.53 -20.81
CA ALA A 2 0.49 -28.01 -21.25
C ALA A 2 1.30 -27.59 -20.01
N LYS A 3 2.60 -27.94 -19.98
CA LYS A 3 3.50 -27.53 -18.90
C LYS A 3 3.75 -26.02 -19.02
N LEU A 4 3.35 -25.26 -17.99
CA LEU A 4 3.62 -23.82 -17.96
C LEU A 4 5.12 -23.59 -17.79
N ASN A 5 5.76 -22.96 -18.77
CA ASN A 5 7.17 -22.58 -18.69
C ASN A 5 7.26 -21.12 -18.25
N ILE A 6 7.32 -20.90 -16.94
CA ILE A 6 7.34 -19.57 -16.33
C ILE A 6 8.63 -18.80 -16.68
N ALA A 7 9.74 -19.53 -16.84
CA ALA A 7 11.03 -18.92 -17.10
C ALA A 7 11.11 -18.17 -18.46
N ASP A 8 10.27 -18.57 -19.41
CA ASP A 8 10.25 -17.94 -20.75
C ASP A 8 9.33 -16.70 -20.81
N ILE A 9 8.57 -16.42 -19.74
CA ILE A 9 7.72 -15.24 -19.66
C ILE A 9 8.60 -14.05 -19.27
N ARG A 10 9.09 -13.32 -20.24
CA ARG A 10 10.01 -12.19 -20.05
C ARG A 10 9.59 -10.99 -20.88
N GLN A 11 9.85 -9.80 -20.35
CA GLN A 11 9.78 -8.54 -21.09
C GLN A 11 11.07 -7.76 -20.88
N GLU A 12 11.52 -7.08 -21.92
CA GLU A 12 12.63 -6.14 -21.80
C GLU A 12 12.12 -4.80 -21.29
N TYR A 13 12.83 -4.22 -20.33
CA TYR A 13 12.56 -2.89 -19.82
C TYR A 13 13.21 -1.85 -20.70
N THR A 14 12.38 -1.06 -21.40
CA THR A 14 12.83 -0.09 -22.41
C THR A 14 12.49 1.35 -22.06
N LYS A 15 11.74 1.58 -20.98
CA LYS A 15 11.41 2.91 -20.49
C LYS A 15 12.61 3.53 -19.78
N GLY A 16 12.78 4.86 -19.92
CA GLY A 16 13.96 5.59 -19.45
C GLY A 16 14.38 5.21 -18.03
N GLY A 17 15.69 5.02 -17.84
CA GLY A 17 16.25 4.62 -16.55
C GLY A 17 16.27 5.78 -15.54
N LEU A 18 16.67 5.45 -14.30
CA LEU A 18 16.93 6.42 -13.25
C LEU A 18 18.37 6.93 -13.37
N ARG A 19 18.52 8.23 -13.53
CA ARG A 19 19.83 8.88 -13.62
C ARG A 19 20.10 9.73 -12.38
N GLU A 20 21.27 9.60 -11.79
CA GLU A 20 21.65 10.38 -10.60
C GLU A 20 21.51 11.89 -10.82
N SER A 21 21.82 12.38 -12.02
CA SER A 21 21.72 13.80 -12.37
C SER A 21 20.29 14.35 -12.37
N GLU A 22 19.30 13.47 -12.40
CA GLU A 22 17.87 13.81 -12.43
C GLU A 22 17.20 13.62 -11.07
N LEU A 23 17.95 13.14 -10.06
CA LEU A 23 17.41 12.91 -8.72
C LEU A 23 17.25 14.22 -7.96
N PRO A 24 16.09 14.50 -7.36
CA PRO A 24 15.97 15.55 -6.37
C PRO A 24 16.78 15.16 -5.11
N GLY A 25 17.20 16.15 -4.33
CA GLY A 25 17.94 15.88 -3.09
C GLY A 25 17.15 15.17 -1.99
N ASP A 26 15.86 15.00 -2.18
CA ASP A 26 14.93 14.37 -1.24
C ASP A 26 14.15 13.23 -1.92
N PRO A 27 14.22 11.99 -1.40
CA PRO A 27 13.53 10.84 -2.00
C PRO A 27 12.00 10.98 -1.97
N LEU A 28 11.42 11.70 -1.01
CA LEU A 28 9.97 11.92 -0.96
C LEU A 28 9.49 12.83 -2.08
N SER A 29 10.32 13.80 -2.48
CA SER A 29 10.04 14.63 -3.66
C SER A 29 10.07 13.80 -4.95
N LEU A 30 10.98 12.84 -5.06
CA LEU A 30 10.99 11.89 -6.18
C LEU A 30 9.74 11.02 -6.19
N PHE A 31 9.36 10.48 -5.04
CA PHE A 31 8.12 9.70 -4.92
C PHE A 31 6.91 10.50 -5.37
N SER A 32 6.75 11.73 -4.89
CA SER A 32 5.62 12.60 -5.25
C SER A 32 5.56 12.87 -6.75
N ARG A 33 6.70 13.15 -7.36
CA ARG A 33 6.81 13.34 -8.82
C ARG A 33 6.42 12.05 -9.56
N TRP A 34 6.94 10.92 -9.16
CA TRP A 34 6.65 9.63 -9.80
C TRP A 34 5.19 9.20 -9.62
N LEU A 35 4.59 9.47 -8.46
CA LEU A 35 3.16 9.24 -8.25
C LEU A 35 2.32 10.11 -9.18
N GLN A 36 2.67 11.39 -9.32
CA GLN A 36 1.97 12.28 -10.25
C GLN A 36 2.11 11.78 -11.70
N GLU A 37 3.31 11.37 -12.11
CA GLU A 37 3.52 10.78 -13.44
C GLU A 37 2.71 9.49 -13.64
N ALA A 38 2.55 8.67 -12.61
CA ALA A 38 1.70 7.48 -12.66
C ALA A 38 0.21 7.83 -12.82
N ILE A 39 -0.25 8.86 -12.12
CA ILE A 39 -1.62 9.39 -12.27
C ILE A 39 -1.82 9.94 -13.68
N ASP A 40 -0.91 10.76 -14.18
CA ASP A 40 -0.99 11.38 -15.50
C ASP A 40 -0.94 10.34 -16.64
N ALA A 41 -0.20 9.24 -16.43
CA ALA A 41 -0.11 8.13 -17.36
C ALA A 41 -1.30 7.14 -17.24
N GLU A 42 -2.28 7.45 -16.39
CA GLU A 42 -3.47 6.62 -16.15
C GLU A 42 -3.11 5.18 -15.77
N VAL A 43 -2.05 5.01 -14.97
CA VAL A 43 -1.72 3.71 -14.38
C VAL A 43 -2.90 3.23 -13.55
N ASP A 44 -3.25 1.96 -13.69
CA ASP A 44 -4.35 1.37 -12.93
C ASP A 44 -4.04 1.40 -11.44
N GLU A 45 -4.96 1.97 -10.65
CA GLU A 45 -4.83 2.14 -9.19
C GLU A 45 -3.44 2.62 -8.73
N PRO A 46 -2.98 3.83 -9.14
CA PRO A 46 -1.61 4.28 -8.85
C PRO A 46 -1.31 4.42 -7.34
N THR A 47 -2.33 4.53 -6.50
CA THR A 47 -2.19 4.61 -5.04
C THR A 47 -2.23 3.25 -4.34
N ALA A 48 -2.46 2.15 -5.08
CA ALA A 48 -2.39 0.82 -4.51
C ALA A 48 -0.97 0.51 -4.02
N VAL A 49 -0.86 0.07 -2.79
CA VAL A 49 0.40 -0.25 -2.14
C VAL A 49 0.31 -1.59 -1.42
N ILE A 50 1.32 -2.42 -1.61
CA ILE A 50 1.46 -3.69 -0.90
C ILE A 50 2.10 -3.39 0.45
N VAL A 51 1.42 -3.77 1.54
CA VAL A 51 1.88 -3.56 2.91
C VAL A 51 2.33 -4.88 3.49
N GLY A 52 3.60 -4.95 3.89
CA GLY A 52 4.18 -6.07 4.60
C GLY A 52 4.19 -5.84 6.11
N THR A 53 3.74 -6.82 6.87
CA THR A 53 3.78 -6.85 8.33
C THR A 53 4.29 -8.19 8.82
N VAL A 54 4.67 -8.28 10.08
CA VAL A 54 5.30 -9.48 10.65
C VAL A 54 4.53 -9.91 11.90
N SER A 55 4.24 -11.21 12.01
CA SER A 55 3.66 -11.80 13.21
C SER A 55 4.67 -11.88 14.36
N PRO A 56 4.21 -12.11 15.63
CA PRO A 56 5.13 -12.31 16.76
C PRO A 56 6.12 -13.45 16.55
N GLU A 57 5.76 -14.47 15.75
CA GLU A 57 6.61 -15.61 15.41
C GLU A 57 7.57 -15.33 14.24
N GLY A 58 7.62 -14.09 13.76
CA GLY A 58 8.49 -13.69 12.65
C GLY A 58 7.96 -14.07 11.26
N ARG A 59 6.68 -14.40 11.12
CA ARG A 59 6.08 -14.75 9.83
C ARG A 59 5.60 -13.50 9.11
N PRO A 60 6.16 -13.17 7.94
CA PRO A 60 5.68 -12.04 7.15
C PRO A 60 4.35 -12.35 6.47
N SER A 61 3.55 -11.33 6.28
CA SER A 61 2.34 -11.38 5.46
C SER A 61 2.14 -10.06 4.73
N THR A 62 1.52 -10.11 3.57
CA THR A 62 1.30 -8.93 2.72
C THR A 62 -0.17 -8.83 2.32
N ARG A 63 -0.61 -7.64 2.01
CA ARG A 63 -1.93 -7.30 1.43
C ARG A 63 -1.84 -5.95 0.75
N THR A 64 -2.79 -5.68 -0.13
CA THR A 64 -2.88 -4.39 -0.80
C THR A 64 -3.80 -3.45 -0.03
N VAL A 65 -3.37 -2.23 0.15
CA VAL A 65 -4.18 -1.11 0.65
C VAL A 65 -4.03 0.08 -0.30
N LEU A 66 -4.78 1.16 -0.08
CA LEU A 66 -4.66 2.39 -0.84
C LEU A 66 -3.97 3.47 -0.01
N LEU A 67 -2.93 4.09 -0.59
CA LEU A 67 -2.34 5.29 -0.01
C LEU A 67 -3.37 6.42 -0.06
N LYS A 68 -3.55 7.13 1.06
CA LYS A 68 -4.51 8.21 1.19
C LYS A 68 -3.88 9.57 1.47
N GLY A 69 -2.61 9.60 1.83
CA GLY A 69 -1.91 10.84 2.07
C GLY A 69 -0.41 10.66 2.12
N LEU A 70 0.29 11.74 1.81
CA LEU A 70 1.72 11.91 2.01
C LEU A 70 1.94 13.33 2.50
N HIS A 71 2.20 13.50 3.78
CA HIS A 71 2.52 14.79 4.36
C HIS A 71 3.41 14.62 5.59
N ASP A 72 4.22 15.63 5.88
CA ASP A 72 5.20 15.62 6.98
C ASP A 72 6.14 14.39 6.93
N GLY A 73 6.50 13.97 5.73
CA GLY A 73 7.37 12.80 5.53
C GLY A 73 6.71 11.46 5.86
N LYS A 74 5.39 11.40 5.99
CA LYS A 74 4.65 10.20 6.36
C LYS A 74 3.71 9.74 5.27
N PHE A 75 3.73 8.44 5.02
CA PHE A 75 2.79 7.75 4.14
C PHE A 75 1.57 7.34 4.96
N ILE A 76 0.37 7.73 4.54
CA ILE A 76 -0.86 7.54 5.31
C ILE A 76 -1.80 6.60 4.56
N PHE A 77 -2.22 5.55 5.25
CA PHE A 77 -3.31 4.68 4.84
C PHE A 77 -4.21 4.38 6.02
N TYR A 78 -5.45 4.00 5.74
CA TYR A 78 -6.43 3.70 6.78
C TYR A 78 -6.79 2.22 6.73
N THR A 79 -6.90 1.61 7.89
CA THR A 79 -7.16 0.19 8.03
C THR A 79 -7.97 -0.09 9.29
N ASN A 80 -8.62 -1.26 9.33
CA ASN A 80 -9.23 -1.74 10.56
C ASN A 80 -8.12 -2.19 11.53
N TYR A 81 -8.08 -1.59 12.73
CA TYR A 81 -7.06 -1.91 13.73
C TYR A 81 -7.18 -3.34 14.28
N GLU A 82 -8.34 -3.95 14.20
CA GLU A 82 -8.58 -5.33 14.60
C GLU A 82 -8.32 -6.35 13.48
N SER A 83 -7.98 -5.89 12.28
CA SER A 83 -7.54 -6.76 11.20
C SER A 83 -6.21 -7.44 11.53
N ARG A 84 -5.86 -8.49 10.78
CA ARG A 84 -4.58 -9.19 10.97
C ARG A 84 -3.40 -8.22 10.91
N LYS A 85 -3.35 -7.33 9.91
CA LYS A 85 -2.28 -6.32 9.80
C LYS A 85 -2.32 -5.31 10.96
N GLY A 86 -3.50 -4.89 11.39
CA GLY A 86 -3.66 -3.99 12.53
C GLY A 86 -3.13 -4.59 13.83
N ARG A 87 -3.45 -5.84 14.09
CA ARG A 87 -2.93 -6.57 15.26
C ARG A 87 -1.43 -6.79 15.18
N GLN A 88 -0.91 -7.15 14.01
CA GLN A 88 0.53 -7.33 13.81
C GLN A 88 1.30 -6.03 14.02
N LEU A 89 0.81 -4.89 13.51
CA LEU A 89 1.43 -3.58 13.70
C LEU A 89 1.39 -3.12 15.16
N ALA A 90 0.36 -3.48 15.91
CA ALA A 90 0.29 -3.18 17.35
C ALA A 90 1.37 -3.92 18.15
N GLN A 91 1.76 -5.11 17.73
CA GLN A 91 2.78 -5.93 18.36
C GLN A 91 4.19 -5.65 17.83
N ASN A 92 4.31 -5.42 16.52
CA ASN A 92 5.55 -5.07 15.85
C ASN A 92 5.26 -3.95 14.82
N PRO A 93 5.65 -2.70 15.09
CA PRO A 93 5.35 -1.58 14.22
C PRO A 93 6.20 -1.51 12.96
N SER A 94 7.18 -2.41 12.78
CA SER A 94 7.97 -2.47 11.56
C SER A 94 7.07 -2.82 10.36
N ILE A 95 7.20 -2.04 9.30
CA ILE A 95 6.35 -2.11 8.12
C ILE A 95 7.18 -1.94 6.85
N SER A 96 6.76 -2.60 5.79
CA SER A 96 7.25 -2.33 4.44
C SER A 96 6.11 -1.96 3.51
N LEU A 97 6.39 -1.07 2.58
CA LEU A 97 5.46 -0.63 1.53
C LEU A 97 6.11 -0.87 0.18
N SER A 98 5.36 -1.43 -0.76
CA SER A 98 5.84 -1.61 -2.14
C SER A 98 4.80 -1.10 -3.12
N PHE A 99 5.22 -0.16 -3.98
CA PHE A 99 4.47 0.29 -5.15
C PHE A 99 5.08 -0.34 -6.38
N VAL A 100 4.25 -0.85 -7.28
CA VAL A 100 4.69 -1.43 -8.55
C VAL A 100 3.84 -0.83 -9.66
N TRP A 101 4.45 -0.02 -10.51
CA TRP A 101 3.81 0.60 -11.66
C TRP A 101 4.40 -0.02 -12.94
N HIS A 102 3.86 -1.18 -13.33
CA HIS A 102 4.37 -1.98 -14.44
C HIS A 102 4.44 -1.20 -15.74
N THR A 103 3.42 -0.40 -16.06
CA THR A 103 3.38 0.40 -17.29
C THR A 103 4.54 1.38 -17.40
N LEU A 104 5.01 1.92 -16.26
CA LEU A 104 6.14 2.83 -16.19
C LEU A 104 7.46 2.12 -15.88
N GLU A 105 7.42 0.81 -15.71
CA GLU A 105 8.59 0.00 -15.34
C GLU A 105 9.28 0.54 -14.07
N ARG A 106 8.46 0.92 -13.07
CA ARG A 106 8.92 1.49 -11.80
C ARG A 106 8.46 0.66 -10.61
N GLN A 107 9.35 0.50 -9.68
CA GLN A 107 9.09 -0.10 -8.37
C GLN A 107 9.66 0.80 -7.28
N ILE A 108 8.90 0.97 -6.20
CA ILE A 108 9.33 1.73 -5.03
C ILE A 108 9.17 0.85 -3.81
N HIS A 109 10.19 0.77 -3.01
CA HIS A 109 10.20 0.01 -1.77
C HIS A 109 10.54 0.93 -0.61
N ILE A 110 9.75 0.84 0.46
CA ILE A 110 9.86 1.70 1.63
C ILE A 110 9.83 0.81 2.88
N GLU A 111 10.74 1.03 3.77
CA GLU A 111 10.74 0.43 5.10
C GLU A 111 10.60 1.51 6.15
N GLY A 112 9.90 1.21 7.24
CA GLY A 112 9.68 2.20 8.28
C GLY A 112 8.96 1.67 9.50
N ILE A 113 8.51 2.60 10.31
CA ILE A 113 7.77 2.33 11.54
C ILE A 113 6.37 2.91 11.40
N ALA A 114 5.37 2.09 11.64
CA ALA A 114 3.97 2.51 11.60
C ALA A 114 3.56 3.16 12.94
N THR A 115 2.86 4.26 12.86
CA THR A 115 2.21 4.92 13.99
C THR A 115 0.75 5.20 13.66
N LYS A 116 -0.11 5.24 14.68
CA LYS A 116 -1.52 5.60 14.46
C LYS A 116 -1.65 7.09 14.18
N VAL A 117 -2.51 7.43 13.22
CA VAL A 117 -2.98 8.83 13.06
C VAL A 117 -3.86 9.23 14.25
N SER A 118 -4.10 10.53 14.42
CA SER A 118 -4.99 11.01 15.49
C SER A 118 -6.41 10.44 15.31
N PRO A 119 -7.17 10.24 16.41
CA PRO A 119 -8.57 9.84 16.32
C PRO A 119 -9.41 10.78 15.45
N GLU A 120 -9.15 12.09 15.53
CA GLU A 120 -9.85 13.13 14.77
C GLU A 120 -9.60 12.97 13.26
N GLU A 121 -8.37 12.69 12.84
CA GLU A 121 -8.02 12.44 11.44
C GLU A 121 -8.66 11.15 10.92
N SER A 122 -8.66 10.08 11.71
CA SER A 122 -9.36 8.84 11.40
C SER A 122 -10.86 9.03 11.22
N ASP A 123 -11.49 9.76 12.11
CA ASP A 123 -12.93 10.06 12.09
C ASP A 123 -13.29 10.92 10.87
N GLU A 124 -12.49 11.91 10.55
CA GLU A 124 -12.67 12.75 9.36
C GLU A 124 -12.60 11.92 8.09
N TYR A 125 -11.60 11.05 7.96
CA TYR A 125 -11.49 10.15 6.82
C TYR A 125 -12.70 9.23 6.71
N PHE A 126 -13.13 8.60 7.81
CA PHE A 126 -14.28 7.69 7.83
C PHE A 126 -15.57 8.38 7.39
N ARG A 127 -15.80 9.61 7.82
CA ARG A 127 -16.96 10.41 7.40
C ARG A 127 -17.00 10.72 5.91
N LYS A 128 -15.84 10.89 5.27
CA LYS A 128 -15.71 11.16 3.83
C LYS A 128 -15.91 9.91 2.96
N ARG A 129 -15.92 8.71 3.56
CA ARG A 129 -16.12 7.47 2.79
C ARG A 129 -17.55 7.34 2.28
N PRO A 130 -17.76 6.72 1.10
CA PRO A 130 -19.10 6.42 0.61
C PRO A 130 -19.92 5.64 1.64
N TYR A 131 -21.24 5.89 1.68
CA TYR A 131 -22.13 5.28 2.68
C TYR A 131 -22.04 3.76 2.75
N LYS A 132 -22.07 3.09 1.61
CA LYS A 132 -21.92 1.62 1.57
C LYS A 132 -20.60 1.13 2.12
N SER A 133 -19.52 1.86 1.87
CA SER A 133 -18.19 1.54 2.41
C SER A 133 -18.14 1.72 3.93
N ARG A 134 -18.83 2.71 4.47
CA ARG A 134 -18.94 2.92 5.93
C ARG A 134 -19.70 1.79 6.61
N ILE A 135 -20.80 1.35 6.01
CA ILE A 135 -21.59 0.20 6.51
C ILE A 135 -20.74 -1.08 6.44
N GLY A 136 -20.11 -1.35 5.31
CA GLY A 136 -19.25 -2.52 5.16
C GLY A 136 -18.15 -2.58 6.21
N ALA A 137 -17.52 -1.45 6.54
CA ALA A 137 -16.51 -1.38 7.59
C ALA A 137 -17.06 -1.69 8.99
N ARG A 138 -18.32 -1.38 9.27
CA ARG A 138 -18.96 -1.65 10.57
C ARG A 138 -19.37 -3.10 10.75
N ILE A 139 -19.85 -3.74 9.68
CA ILE A 139 -20.46 -5.08 9.76
C ILE A 139 -19.51 -6.21 9.36
N SER A 140 -18.38 -5.90 8.70
CA SER A 140 -17.41 -6.89 8.26
C SER A 140 -16.14 -6.83 9.11
N PRO A 141 -15.92 -7.80 10.01
CA PRO A 141 -14.68 -7.89 10.77
C PRO A 141 -13.56 -8.38 9.85
N GLN A 142 -12.70 -7.46 9.40
CA GLN A 142 -11.62 -7.75 8.46
C GLN A 142 -10.66 -8.83 9.04
N SER A 143 -10.29 -9.80 8.21
CA SER A 143 -9.37 -10.90 8.57
C SER A 143 -9.84 -11.78 9.74
N GLN A 144 -11.12 -11.86 9.97
CA GLN A 144 -11.72 -12.70 11.02
C GLN A 144 -12.77 -13.63 10.42
N PRO A 145 -12.95 -14.84 11.00
CA PRO A 145 -14.06 -15.70 10.64
C PRO A 145 -15.41 -15.04 10.92
N ILE A 146 -16.39 -15.30 10.06
CA ILE A 146 -17.78 -14.87 10.27
C ILE A 146 -18.66 -16.11 10.44
N ALA A 147 -19.66 -16.00 11.31
CA ALA A 147 -20.53 -17.14 11.65
C ALA A 147 -21.45 -17.54 10.49
N SER A 148 -21.91 -16.58 9.68
CA SER A 148 -22.75 -16.84 8.54
C SER A 148 -22.70 -15.69 7.53
N ARG A 149 -23.08 -15.99 6.30
CA ARG A 149 -23.31 -14.99 5.27
C ARG A 149 -24.72 -14.44 5.46
N MET A 150 -24.85 -13.21 5.84
CA MET A 150 -26.15 -12.53 5.84
C MET A 150 -26.54 -12.05 4.44
#